data_29082f247a0ee60baf3e60fb38d58f8f
#
_entry.id   29082f247a0ee60baf3e60fb38d58f8f
#
_cell.length_a   1.000
_cell.length_b   1.000
_cell.length_c   1.000
_cell.angle_alpha   90.00
_cell.angle_beta   90.00
_cell.angle_gamma   90.00
#
_symmetry.space_group_name_H-M   'P 1'
#
loop_
_entity.id
_entity.type
_entity.pdbx_description
1 polymer ?
#
loop_
_entity_poly.entity_id
_entity_poly.type
_entity_poly.pdbx_seq_one_letter_code
_entity_poly.pdbx_strand_id
1 'polypeptide(L)'
;MKATMFLAGLAVASAIDNEDLRPSFIDWTSKHGKSYAGAEFEQRFQIYQSNHAYISSHNARHSAGLTSFTVAHNQFSAMTNREYRNLLQKKNRPRSAGAAASFVADQADPAPDNFDWRPLGVVNPVKNQASCGSCWAFSATAAMEGAFNQKHNGTGVPSQCSSYKCGPNDTPCCSFSEQEVVDCTLNGADTCNKGGEMHDGVLEIVNNQKGKFNTESQYPYTSGGGTSTGQCNAKPATAVTTGITGYANVTHGDEKALKQAAYEHAIISIGIDASQNSFQFYSSGVYDEPACHNTIDQLDHGVAIVGYGIDTSPSPSPGPGPGPSPGPGPADCPDQNTEKACKADTGCFWCNDPGIGGFCFSFPCGQEENNHGTPFKRNLLTAGSAGPAPSPAPSTGTDYWIVRNSWGESWGMNGYIWMSRNKDNQCGVACDSIYALM
;
A
#
# COMPACT_ATOMS: atom_id res chain seq x y z
N MET A 1 43.57 -47.25 21.97
CA MET A 1 43.91 -47.12 20.54
C MET A 1 42.79 -46.37 19.83
N LYS A 2 43.18 -45.19 19.37
CA LYS A 2 42.60 -44.40 18.24
C LYS A 2 41.09 -44.19 18.18
N ALA A 3 40.68 -43.05 18.71
CA ALA A 3 39.55 -42.30 18.22
C ALA A 3 39.96 -41.61 16.91
N THR A 4 39.16 -41.72 15.87
CA THR A 4 39.32 -40.98 14.62
C THR A 4 38.00 -40.30 14.32
N MET A 5 38.03 -39.00 14.43
CA MET A 5 37.36 -37.94 13.70
C MET A 5 36.27 -38.36 12.71
N PHE A 6 35.09 -37.72 12.86
CA PHE A 6 34.29 -37.19 11.75
C PHE A 6 33.89 -35.75 12.11
N LEU A 7 34.73 -34.84 11.72
CA LEU A 7 34.40 -33.43 11.47
C LEU A 7 34.27 -33.32 9.96
N ALA A 8 33.06 -33.19 9.44
CA ALA A 8 32.82 -32.55 8.15
C ALA A 8 31.32 -32.36 7.99
N GLY A 9 30.90 -31.14 7.83
CA GLY A 9 29.65 -30.83 7.16
C GLY A 9 28.71 -29.89 7.88
N LEU A 10 29.13 -28.70 8.26
CA LEU A 10 28.24 -27.57 8.48
C LEU A 10 29.02 -26.29 8.20
N ALA A 11 29.06 -25.90 6.95
CA ALA A 11 29.43 -24.56 6.54
C ALA A 11 28.97 -24.38 5.10
N VAL A 12 27.70 -24.15 4.89
CA VAL A 12 27.19 -23.41 3.73
C VAL A 12 25.89 -22.71 4.17
N ALA A 13 25.97 -21.78 5.12
CA ALA A 13 25.12 -20.64 5.08
C ALA A 13 25.81 -19.68 4.11
N SER A 14 25.31 -19.64 2.89
CA SER A 14 25.88 -18.91 1.78
C SER A 14 26.01 -17.43 2.16
N ALA A 15 27.26 -16.95 2.23
CA ALA A 15 27.54 -15.61 1.80
C ALA A 15 26.93 -15.49 0.40
N ILE A 16 25.83 -14.77 0.24
CA ILE A 16 25.36 -14.35 -1.07
C ILE A 16 26.50 -13.49 -1.60
N ASP A 17 27.19 -13.97 -2.63
CA ASP A 17 28.28 -13.22 -3.22
C ASP A 17 27.74 -11.87 -3.68
N ASN A 18 28.14 -10.81 -2.97
CA ASN A 18 27.73 -9.44 -3.27
C ASN A 18 28.11 -8.99 -4.69
N GLU A 19 29.06 -9.68 -5.33
CA GLU A 19 29.45 -9.45 -6.73
C GLU A 19 28.36 -9.89 -7.72
N ASP A 20 27.58 -10.92 -7.43
CA ASP A 20 26.51 -11.40 -8.33
C ASP A 20 25.31 -10.46 -8.42
N LEU A 21 25.11 -9.55 -7.48
CA LEU A 21 23.99 -8.60 -7.51
C LEU A 21 24.28 -7.32 -8.30
N ARG A 22 25.56 -7.02 -8.61
CA ARG A 22 25.91 -5.80 -9.34
C ARG A 22 25.36 -5.77 -10.78
N PRO A 23 25.42 -6.83 -11.58
CA PRO A 23 24.75 -6.88 -12.88
C PRO A 23 23.22 -6.67 -12.75
N SER A 24 22.59 -7.34 -11.79
CA SER A 24 21.15 -7.20 -11.53
C SER A 24 20.77 -5.76 -11.13
N PHE A 25 21.61 -5.08 -10.35
CA PHE A 25 21.41 -3.68 -10.00
C PHE A 25 21.54 -2.77 -11.23
N ILE A 26 22.52 -3.01 -12.09
CA ILE A 26 22.72 -2.24 -13.34
C ILE A 26 21.50 -2.40 -14.25
N ASP A 27 21.01 -3.64 -14.43
CA ASP A 27 19.79 -3.91 -15.20
C ASP A 27 18.59 -3.22 -14.60
N TRP A 28 18.46 -3.25 -13.25
CA TRP A 28 17.40 -2.57 -12.53
C TRP A 28 17.46 -1.03 -12.74
N THR A 29 18.66 -0.41 -12.69
CA THR A 29 18.81 1.03 -12.96
C THR A 29 18.37 1.37 -14.37
N SER A 30 18.74 0.58 -15.36
CA SER A 30 18.32 0.75 -16.75
C SER A 30 16.80 0.64 -16.89
N LYS A 31 16.21 -0.41 -16.34
CA LYS A 31 14.74 -0.66 -16.37
C LYS A 31 13.93 0.46 -15.77
N HIS A 32 14.43 1.08 -14.68
CA HIS A 32 13.71 2.11 -13.94
C HIS A 32 14.19 3.54 -14.27
N GLY A 33 15.01 3.71 -15.32
CA GLY A 33 15.50 5.03 -15.75
C GLY A 33 16.31 5.75 -14.68
N LYS A 34 17.02 5.01 -13.82
CA LYS A 34 17.87 5.56 -12.76
C LYS A 34 19.30 5.72 -13.25
N SER A 35 19.95 6.79 -12.86
CA SER A 35 21.35 7.07 -13.20
C SER A 35 22.07 7.54 -11.94
N TYR A 36 23.04 6.79 -11.50
CA TYR A 36 23.86 7.08 -10.32
C TYR A 36 25.32 7.06 -10.73
N ALA A 37 26.17 7.88 -10.10
CA ALA A 37 27.59 7.95 -10.42
C ALA A 37 28.45 8.02 -9.16
N GLY A 38 29.68 7.48 -9.25
CA GLY A 38 30.67 7.55 -8.19
C GLY A 38 30.17 6.96 -6.86
N ALA A 39 30.32 7.72 -5.78
CA ALA A 39 29.94 7.29 -4.43
C ALA A 39 28.42 7.03 -4.29
N GLU A 40 27.58 7.79 -5.01
CA GLU A 40 26.13 7.57 -5.00
C GLU A 40 25.78 6.18 -5.56
N PHE A 41 26.44 5.73 -6.64
CA PHE A 41 26.21 4.41 -7.21
C PHE A 41 26.46 3.31 -6.17
N GLU A 42 27.57 3.40 -5.45
CA GLU A 42 27.92 2.40 -4.41
C GLU A 42 26.91 2.44 -3.25
N GLN A 43 26.51 3.61 -2.80
CA GLN A 43 25.49 3.76 -1.76
C GLN A 43 24.15 3.15 -2.19
N ARG A 44 23.67 3.43 -3.41
CA ARG A 44 22.43 2.89 -3.94
C ARG A 44 22.52 1.38 -4.16
N PHE A 45 23.67 0.88 -4.55
CA PHE A 45 23.92 -0.54 -4.67
C PHE A 45 23.84 -1.25 -3.30
N GLN A 46 24.43 -0.69 -2.25
CA GLN A 46 24.34 -1.26 -0.90
C GLN A 46 22.88 -1.30 -0.40
N ILE A 47 22.10 -0.24 -0.65
CA ILE A 47 20.67 -0.22 -0.32
C ILE A 47 19.93 -1.31 -1.11
N TYR A 48 20.21 -1.46 -2.41
CA TYR A 48 19.63 -2.50 -3.24
C TYR A 48 19.94 -3.91 -2.73
N GLN A 49 21.18 -4.17 -2.29
CA GLN A 49 21.60 -5.43 -1.69
C GLN A 49 20.83 -5.73 -0.40
N SER A 50 20.71 -4.73 0.48
CA SER A 50 19.94 -4.86 1.72
C SER A 50 18.47 -5.18 1.44
N ASN A 51 17.85 -4.49 0.50
CA ASN A 51 16.48 -4.74 0.09
C ASN A 51 16.32 -6.11 -0.59
N HIS A 52 17.33 -6.56 -1.37
CA HIS A 52 17.34 -7.91 -1.94
C HIS A 52 17.34 -8.99 -0.86
N ALA A 53 18.14 -8.82 0.18
CA ALA A 53 18.19 -9.75 1.30
C ALA A 53 16.84 -9.81 2.03
N TYR A 54 16.19 -8.67 2.26
CA TYR A 54 14.84 -8.60 2.82
C TYR A 54 13.83 -9.35 1.95
N ILE A 55 13.80 -9.08 0.64
CA ILE A 55 12.91 -9.73 -0.33
C ILE A 55 13.09 -11.24 -0.32
N SER A 56 14.34 -11.71 -0.33
CA SER A 56 14.68 -13.14 -0.32
C SER A 56 14.21 -13.82 0.96
N SER A 57 14.45 -13.19 2.11
CA SER A 57 14.01 -13.69 3.42
C SER A 57 12.49 -13.77 3.53
N HIS A 58 11.77 -12.71 3.10
CA HIS A 58 10.31 -12.69 3.12
C HIS A 58 9.72 -13.80 2.23
N ASN A 59 10.24 -13.95 1.01
CA ASN A 59 9.74 -14.95 0.08
C ASN A 59 10.06 -16.39 0.53
N ALA A 60 11.16 -16.61 1.25
CA ALA A 60 11.42 -17.90 1.91
C ALA A 60 10.36 -18.21 2.98
N ARG A 61 9.94 -17.22 3.77
CA ARG A 61 8.83 -17.37 4.73
C ARG A 61 7.51 -17.65 4.00
N HIS A 62 7.24 -16.98 2.88
CA HIS A 62 6.04 -17.29 2.06
C HIS A 62 6.07 -18.73 1.55
N SER A 63 7.19 -19.19 1.01
CA SER A 63 7.36 -20.58 0.55
C SER A 63 7.18 -21.61 1.67
N ALA A 64 7.48 -21.22 2.91
CA ALA A 64 7.22 -22.02 4.11
C ALA A 64 5.77 -21.92 4.64
N GLY A 65 4.87 -21.18 3.97
CA GLY A 65 3.50 -20.94 4.40
C GLY A 65 3.34 -20.03 5.63
N LEU A 66 4.36 -19.22 5.92
CA LEU A 66 4.37 -18.31 7.09
C LEU A 66 3.86 -16.90 6.77
N THR A 67 3.69 -16.56 5.50
CA THR A 67 3.05 -15.32 5.04
C THR A 67 2.14 -15.61 3.85
N SER A 68 1.11 -14.78 3.66
CA SER A 68 0.10 -14.92 2.61
C SER A 68 0.44 -14.19 1.30
N PHE A 69 1.54 -13.45 1.27
CA PHE A 69 1.90 -12.60 0.14
C PHE A 69 3.39 -12.66 -0.16
N THR A 70 3.75 -12.25 -1.36
CA THR A 70 5.14 -12.16 -1.83
C THR A 70 5.56 -10.71 -2.01
N VAL A 71 6.86 -10.49 -2.01
CA VAL A 71 7.49 -9.20 -2.28
C VAL A 71 8.51 -9.34 -3.42
N ALA A 72 8.76 -8.26 -4.17
CA ALA A 72 9.70 -8.28 -5.29
C ALA A 72 10.38 -6.92 -5.49
N HIS A 73 11.49 -6.92 -6.22
CA HIS A 73 12.11 -5.69 -6.69
C HIS A 73 11.16 -4.88 -7.56
N ASN A 74 11.11 -3.57 -7.27
CA ASN A 74 10.31 -2.59 -8.01
C ASN A 74 11.07 -1.25 -8.09
N GLN A 75 10.41 -0.17 -8.46
CA GLN A 75 11.03 1.17 -8.62
C GLN A 75 11.65 1.74 -7.33
N PHE A 76 11.37 1.17 -6.17
CA PHE A 76 11.88 1.60 -4.87
C PHE A 76 13.09 0.79 -4.37
N SER A 77 13.61 -0.15 -5.17
CA SER A 77 14.61 -1.11 -4.71
C SER A 77 15.96 -0.52 -4.33
N ALA A 78 16.26 0.70 -4.74
CA ALA A 78 17.45 1.44 -4.29
C ALA A 78 17.11 2.60 -3.33
N MET A 79 15.95 2.51 -2.67
CA MET A 79 15.54 3.45 -1.62
C MET A 79 15.54 2.75 -0.26
N THR A 80 16.02 3.44 0.76
CA THR A 80 15.79 3.05 2.15
C THR A 80 14.29 3.18 2.47
N ASN A 81 13.80 2.46 3.47
CA ASN A 81 12.41 2.64 3.91
C ASN A 81 12.13 4.09 4.34
N ARG A 82 13.09 4.79 4.97
CA ARG A 82 12.94 6.20 5.33
C ARG A 82 12.73 7.10 4.10
N GLU A 83 13.47 6.89 3.00
CA GLU A 83 13.28 7.63 1.75
C GLU A 83 11.92 7.30 1.11
N TYR A 84 11.52 6.03 1.15
CA TYR A 84 10.22 5.58 0.69
C TYR A 84 9.08 6.23 1.48
N ARG A 85 9.15 6.27 2.82
CA ARG A 85 8.13 6.90 3.68
C ARG A 85 7.97 8.40 3.40
N ASN A 86 8.95 9.07 2.85
CA ASN A 86 8.79 10.46 2.42
C ASN A 86 7.82 10.64 1.23
N LEU A 87 7.45 9.56 0.54
CA LEU A 87 6.42 9.55 -0.50
C LEU A 87 5.00 9.39 0.07
N LEU A 88 4.90 8.99 1.35
CA LEU A 88 3.66 8.76 2.07
C LEU A 88 3.28 10.06 2.79
N GLN A 89 2.50 10.91 2.16
CA GLN A 89 2.22 12.26 2.69
C GLN A 89 0.72 12.53 2.87
N LYS A 90 -0.07 11.50 3.22
CA LYS A 90 -1.41 11.71 3.74
C LYS A 90 -1.32 12.39 5.11
N LYS A 91 -2.10 13.42 5.34
CA LYS A 91 -2.23 14.09 6.63
C LYS A 91 -3.45 13.55 7.40
N ASN A 92 -3.48 13.84 8.68
CA ASN A 92 -4.57 13.46 9.57
C ASN A 92 -5.14 14.75 10.20
N ARG A 93 -5.82 15.55 9.36
CA ARG A 93 -6.49 16.77 9.82
C ARG A 93 -7.92 16.45 10.28
N PRO A 94 -8.41 17.11 11.34
CA PRO A 94 -9.82 16.99 11.71
C PRO A 94 -10.72 17.40 10.55
N ARG A 95 -11.71 16.58 10.25
CA ARG A 95 -12.72 16.91 9.24
C ARG A 95 -13.55 18.10 9.70
N SER A 96 -13.75 19.08 8.83
CA SER A 96 -14.61 20.22 9.11
C SER A 96 -16.06 19.74 9.33
N ALA A 97 -16.80 20.45 10.22
CA ALA A 97 -18.17 20.11 10.63
C ALA A 97 -19.24 20.15 9.50
N GLY A 98 -18.83 20.31 8.24
CA GLY A 98 -19.68 20.27 7.04
C GLY A 98 -19.60 18.96 6.26
N ALA A 99 -19.01 17.92 6.84
CA ALA A 99 -19.00 16.59 6.20
C ALA A 99 -20.43 16.07 6.08
N ALA A 100 -20.78 15.60 4.89
CA ALA A 100 -22.04 14.93 4.62
C ALA A 100 -22.28 13.74 5.56
N ALA A 101 -23.51 13.28 5.62
CA ALA A 101 -23.95 12.15 6.43
C ALA A 101 -23.00 10.96 6.35
N SER A 102 -22.79 10.27 7.46
CA SER A 102 -22.11 8.97 7.47
C SER A 102 -22.96 7.96 6.70
N PHE A 103 -22.31 7.16 5.86
CA PHE A 103 -22.95 6.07 5.16
C PHE A 103 -23.53 5.06 6.17
N VAL A 104 -24.79 4.73 6.00
CA VAL A 104 -25.48 3.67 6.73
C VAL A 104 -25.82 2.58 5.72
N ALA A 105 -25.27 1.39 5.91
CA ALA A 105 -25.52 0.26 5.00
C ALA A 105 -27.01 -0.07 4.92
N ASP A 106 -27.53 -0.19 3.69
CA ASP A 106 -28.88 -0.75 3.49
C ASP A 106 -28.83 -2.27 3.71
N GLN A 107 -29.61 -2.74 4.68
CA GLN A 107 -29.72 -4.17 4.99
C GLN A 107 -30.60 -4.93 4.00
N ALA A 108 -31.36 -4.21 3.16
CA ALA A 108 -32.33 -4.82 2.24
C ALA A 108 -31.69 -5.40 0.98
N ASP A 109 -30.52 -4.88 0.55
CA ASP A 109 -29.76 -5.36 -0.61
C ASP A 109 -28.29 -5.58 -0.22
N PRO A 110 -27.94 -6.71 0.42
CA PRO A 110 -26.60 -6.92 0.91
C PRO A 110 -25.59 -7.10 -0.24
N ALA A 111 -24.44 -6.45 -0.09
CA ALA A 111 -23.33 -6.57 -1.04
C ALA A 111 -22.90 -8.05 -1.24
N PRO A 112 -22.66 -8.50 -2.48
CA PRO A 112 -22.21 -9.85 -2.78
C PRO A 112 -20.85 -10.18 -2.14
N ASP A 113 -20.45 -11.45 -2.14
CA ASP A 113 -19.15 -11.84 -1.55
C ASP A 113 -17.95 -11.37 -2.35
N ASN A 114 -18.10 -11.23 -3.67
CA ASN A 114 -17.06 -10.75 -4.58
C ASN A 114 -17.63 -9.65 -5.47
N PHE A 115 -16.91 -8.56 -5.63
CA PHE A 115 -17.27 -7.49 -6.53
C PHE A 115 -16.05 -6.71 -7.01
N ASP A 116 -16.04 -6.33 -8.30
CA ASP A 116 -14.92 -5.63 -8.94
C ASP A 116 -15.43 -4.62 -9.97
N TRP A 117 -15.12 -3.35 -9.76
CA TRP A 117 -15.50 -2.27 -10.68
C TRP A 117 -14.62 -2.18 -11.94
N ARG A 118 -13.43 -2.79 -11.93
CA ARG A 118 -12.47 -2.68 -13.04
C ARG A 118 -13.02 -3.18 -14.37
N PRO A 119 -13.65 -4.37 -14.46
CA PRO A 119 -14.22 -4.84 -15.74
C PRO A 119 -15.47 -4.08 -16.19
N LEU A 120 -16.07 -3.28 -15.32
CA LEU A 120 -17.30 -2.53 -15.62
C LEU A 120 -17.04 -1.19 -16.31
N GLY A 121 -15.79 -0.85 -16.61
CA GLY A 121 -15.43 0.36 -17.34
C GLY A 121 -15.58 1.66 -16.54
N VAL A 122 -15.49 1.57 -15.21
CA VAL A 122 -15.63 2.71 -14.29
C VAL A 122 -14.29 3.17 -13.74
N VAL A 123 -13.35 2.24 -13.63
CA VAL A 123 -12.02 2.47 -13.04
C VAL A 123 -11.03 2.90 -14.11
N ASN A 124 -10.44 4.07 -13.92
CA ASN A 124 -9.38 4.60 -14.79
C ASN A 124 -8.11 3.73 -14.72
N PRO A 125 -7.26 3.74 -15.74
CA PRO A 125 -5.92 3.16 -15.67
C PRO A 125 -5.14 3.64 -14.44
N VAL A 126 -4.22 2.81 -13.97
CA VAL A 126 -3.38 3.14 -12.82
C VAL A 126 -2.45 4.30 -13.15
N LYS A 127 -2.47 5.34 -12.33
CA LYS A 127 -1.65 6.52 -12.47
C LYS A 127 -0.40 6.46 -11.58
N ASN A 128 0.52 7.43 -11.71
CA ASN A 128 1.78 7.43 -11.00
C ASN A 128 2.11 8.82 -10.42
N GLN A 129 2.08 8.92 -9.08
CA GLN A 129 2.48 10.14 -8.35
C GLN A 129 4.00 10.40 -8.40
N ALA A 130 4.77 9.38 -8.77
CA ALA A 130 6.23 9.40 -8.81
C ALA A 130 6.86 9.87 -7.47
N SER A 131 7.73 10.90 -7.49
CA SER A 131 8.45 11.36 -6.29
C SER A 131 7.70 12.42 -5.46
N CYS A 132 6.46 12.75 -5.79
CA CYS A 132 5.64 13.72 -5.05
C CYS A 132 4.77 13.02 -4.01
N GLY A 133 4.73 13.52 -2.79
CA GLY A 133 3.83 13.06 -1.71
C GLY A 133 2.37 13.48 -1.93
N SER A 134 1.79 13.13 -3.07
CA SER A 134 0.44 13.51 -3.51
C SER A 134 -0.58 12.37 -3.50
N CYS A 135 -0.29 11.26 -2.82
CA CYS A 135 -1.17 10.10 -2.74
C CYS A 135 -2.63 10.45 -2.36
N TRP A 136 -2.80 11.41 -1.46
CA TRP A 136 -4.08 11.96 -1.06
C TRP A 136 -4.87 12.56 -2.23
N ALA A 137 -4.19 13.28 -3.13
CA ALA A 137 -4.81 13.88 -4.32
C ALA A 137 -5.21 12.80 -5.33
N PHE A 138 -4.37 11.76 -5.56
CA PHE A 138 -4.69 10.63 -6.41
C PHE A 138 -5.87 9.82 -5.87
N SER A 139 -5.94 9.62 -4.56
CA SER A 139 -7.03 8.93 -3.89
C SER A 139 -8.35 9.71 -4.00
N ALA A 140 -8.33 11.03 -3.73
CA ALA A 140 -9.50 11.91 -3.88
C ALA A 140 -10.00 11.96 -5.32
N THR A 141 -9.08 12.14 -6.28
CA THR A 141 -9.41 12.16 -7.72
C THR A 141 -10.02 10.83 -8.15
N ALA A 142 -9.47 9.70 -7.65
CA ALA A 142 -10.03 8.38 -7.94
C ALA A 142 -11.48 8.23 -7.51
N ALA A 143 -11.85 8.68 -6.31
CA ALA A 143 -13.22 8.65 -5.83
C ALA A 143 -14.16 9.53 -6.69
N MET A 144 -13.69 10.72 -7.08
CA MET A 144 -14.45 11.63 -7.96
C MET A 144 -14.60 11.06 -9.37
N GLU A 145 -13.54 10.46 -9.93
CA GLU A 145 -13.60 9.74 -11.21
C GLU A 145 -14.58 8.57 -11.15
N GLY A 146 -14.52 7.77 -10.07
CA GLY A 146 -15.42 6.64 -9.88
C GLY A 146 -16.89 7.03 -9.85
N ALA A 147 -17.24 8.02 -9.05
CA ALA A 147 -18.61 8.52 -8.95
C ALA A 147 -19.10 9.07 -10.30
N PHE A 148 -18.27 9.85 -11.00
CA PHE A 148 -18.59 10.41 -12.30
C PHE A 148 -18.77 9.32 -13.37
N ASN A 149 -17.82 8.40 -13.48
CA ASN A 149 -17.83 7.33 -14.47
C ASN A 149 -18.98 6.33 -14.23
N GLN A 150 -19.28 6.01 -12.96
CA GLN A 150 -20.43 5.19 -12.58
C GLN A 150 -21.74 5.82 -13.04
N LYS A 151 -21.94 7.11 -12.80
CA LYS A 151 -23.15 7.84 -13.21
C LYS A 151 -23.33 7.86 -14.72
N HIS A 152 -22.27 8.06 -15.46
CA HIS A 152 -22.31 8.12 -16.91
C HIS A 152 -22.34 6.75 -17.59
N ASN A 153 -21.73 5.74 -16.98
CA ASN A 153 -21.68 4.36 -17.49
C ASN A 153 -21.37 4.27 -19.00
N GLY A 154 -20.33 4.98 -19.42
CA GLY A 154 -19.90 5.02 -20.83
C GLY A 154 -20.77 5.83 -21.78
N THR A 155 -21.88 6.42 -21.31
CA THR A 155 -22.81 7.19 -22.11
C THR A 155 -22.89 8.64 -21.65
N GLY A 156 -23.08 9.58 -22.60
CA GLY A 156 -23.17 11.00 -22.26
C GLY A 156 -21.92 11.61 -21.64
N VAL A 157 -20.76 10.97 -21.83
CA VAL A 157 -19.47 11.46 -21.36
C VAL A 157 -19.12 12.74 -22.13
N PRO A 158 -18.74 13.84 -21.44
CA PRO A 158 -18.41 15.11 -22.09
C PRO A 158 -17.30 14.98 -23.13
N SER A 159 -17.33 15.84 -24.16
CA SER A 159 -16.33 15.83 -25.23
C SER A 159 -14.89 16.02 -24.75
N GLN A 160 -14.69 16.72 -23.63
CA GLN A 160 -13.40 16.89 -22.98
C GLN A 160 -12.78 15.55 -22.52
N CYS A 161 -13.60 14.53 -22.34
CA CYS A 161 -13.20 13.19 -21.91
C CYS A 161 -13.12 12.16 -23.04
N SER A 162 -13.33 12.58 -24.30
CA SER A 162 -13.45 11.65 -25.44
C SER A 162 -12.23 10.74 -25.68
N SER A 163 -11.04 11.16 -25.24
CA SER A 163 -9.80 10.39 -25.37
C SER A 163 -9.58 9.35 -24.29
N TYR A 164 -10.33 9.40 -23.18
CA TYR A 164 -10.13 8.49 -22.06
C TYR A 164 -10.98 7.23 -22.20
N LYS A 165 -10.37 6.11 -21.78
CA LYS A 165 -10.96 4.78 -21.82
C LYS A 165 -10.73 4.06 -20.50
N CYS A 166 -11.75 3.41 -19.99
CA CYS A 166 -11.73 2.65 -18.76
C CYS A 166 -12.10 1.19 -19.00
N GLY A 167 -11.46 0.31 -18.22
CA GLY A 167 -11.73 -1.12 -18.27
C GLY A 167 -11.31 -1.80 -19.58
N PRO A 168 -11.51 -3.12 -19.68
CA PRO A 168 -11.00 -3.95 -20.78
C PRO A 168 -11.76 -3.74 -22.10
N ASN A 169 -12.91 -3.11 -22.06
CA ASN A 169 -13.76 -2.88 -23.24
C ASN A 169 -13.65 -1.44 -23.79
N ASP A 170 -12.63 -0.69 -23.39
CA ASP A 170 -12.41 0.70 -23.81
C ASP A 170 -13.67 1.59 -23.60
N THR A 171 -14.36 1.40 -22.48
CA THR A 171 -15.56 2.17 -22.13
C THR A 171 -15.21 3.65 -22.00
N PRO A 172 -15.94 4.56 -22.69
CA PRO A 172 -15.73 6.00 -22.54
C PRO A 172 -15.86 6.43 -21.07
N CYS A 173 -14.88 7.16 -20.57
CA CYS A 173 -14.84 7.64 -19.18
C CYS A 173 -14.13 9.00 -19.11
N CYS A 174 -14.11 9.63 -17.92
CA CYS A 174 -13.29 10.80 -17.69
C CYS A 174 -12.09 10.45 -16.81
N SER A 175 -10.96 11.10 -17.07
CA SER A 175 -9.81 11.16 -16.19
C SER A 175 -9.57 12.60 -15.78
N PHE A 176 -9.58 12.87 -14.48
CA PHE A 176 -9.41 14.21 -13.93
C PHE A 176 -7.99 14.46 -13.45
N SER A 177 -7.66 15.74 -13.22
CA SER A 177 -6.31 16.21 -12.92
C SER A 177 -5.97 16.12 -11.44
N GLU A 178 -5.06 15.25 -11.08
CA GLU A 178 -4.44 15.24 -9.76
C GLU A 178 -3.62 16.51 -9.51
N GLN A 179 -3.02 17.08 -10.58
CA GLN A 179 -2.26 18.33 -10.45
C GLN A 179 -3.13 19.50 -10.02
N GLU A 180 -4.37 19.60 -10.52
CA GLU A 180 -5.30 20.64 -10.07
C GLU A 180 -5.60 20.50 -8.57
N VAL A 181 -5.81 19.29 -8.09
CA VAL A 181 -6.03 19.03 -6.65
C VAL A 181 -4.79 19.40 -5.85
N VAL A 182 -3.58 19.02 -6.28
CA VAL A 182 -2.31 19.34 -5.58
C VAL A 182 -2.07 20.85 -5.52
N ASP A 183 -2.31 21.57 -6.63
CA ASP A 183 -1.97 23.00 -6.74
C ASP A 183 -3.03 23.91 -6.11
N CYS A 184 -4.29 23.49 -6.08
CA CYS A 184 -5.40 24.36 -5.68
C CYS A 184 -5.87 24.13 -4.24
N THR A 185 -5.75 22.92 -3.68
CA THR A 185 -6.29 22.59 -2.36
C THR A 185 -5.68 23.51 -1.30
N LEU A 186 -6.55 24.11 -0.49
CA LEU A 186 -6.21 25.07 0.58
C LEU A 186 -5.30 26.21 0.07
N ASN A 187 -5.57 26.73 -1.13
CA ASN A 187 -4.77 27.76 -1.80
C ASN A 187 -3.30 27.35 -1.98
N GLY A 188 -3.05 26.09 -2.32
CA GLY A 188 -1.70 25.55 -2.54
C GLY A 188 -0.92 25.29 -1.25
N ALA A 189 -1.58 25.18 -0.12
CA ALA A 189 -0.93 24.81 1.14
C ALA A 189 -0.54 23.34 1.18
N ASP A 190 -1.27 22.47 0.48
CA ASP A 190 -1.04 21.04 0.37
C ASP A 190 -0.18 20.76 -0.87
N THR A 191 1.08 20.40 -0.65
CA THR A 191 2.08 20.21 -1.70
C THR A 191 2.75 18.84 -1.58
N CYS A 192 3.65 18.51 -2.53
CA CYS A 192 4.42 17.25 -2.50
C CYS A 192 5.08 16.96 -1.14
N ASN A 193 5.63 17.99 -0.49
CA ASN A 193 6.40 17.82 0.76
C ASN A 193 5.57 18.04 2.02
N LYS A 194 4.42 18.68 1.89
CA LYS A 194 3.53 18.96 3.02
C LYS A 194 2.39 17.96 3.13
N GLY A 195 2.09 17.29 2.01
CA GLY A 195 0.98 16.36 1.90
C GLY A 195 -0.38 17.01 2.04
N GLY A 196 -1.42 16.20 2.12
CA GLY A 196 -2.81 16.68 2.21
C GLY A 196 -3.79 15.61 2.66
N GLU A 197 -5.07 15.99 2.60
CA GLU A 197 -6.20 15.13 2.94
C GLU A 197 -7.12 14.88 1.75
N MET A 198 -7.66 13.68 1.64
CA MET A 198 -8.53 13.30 0.53
C MET A 198 -9.81 14.15 0.51
N HIS A 199 -10.42 14.37 1.66
CA HIS A 199 -11.64 15.17 1.76
C HIS A 199 -11.43 16.65 1.39
N ASP A 200 -10.25 17.22 1.70
CA ASP A 200 -9.92 18.59 1.30
C ASP A 200 -9.83 18.71 -0.23
N GLY A 201 -9.27 17.67 -0.90
CA GLY A 201 -9.24 17.61 -2.36
C GLY A 201 -10.64 17.58 -3.00
N VAL A 202 -11.57 16.82 -2.43
CA VAL A 202 -12.97 16.82 -2.91
C VAL A 202 -13.62 18.19 -2.67
N LEU A 203 -13.44 18.77 -1.48
CA LEU A 203 -14.02 20.09 -1.14
C LEU A 203 -13.43 21.23 -1.98
N GLU A 204 -12.17 21.12 -2.40
CA GLU A 204 -11.58 22.07 -3.35
C GLU A 204 -12.39 22.13 -4.65
N ILE A 205 -12.66 20.97 -5.26
CA ILE A 205 -13.41 20.92 -6.52
C ILE A 205 -14.86 21.40 -6.32
N VAL A 206 -15.50 21.01 -5.23
CA VAL A 206 -16.90 21.38 -4.97
C VAL A 206 -17.06 22.87 -4.64
N ASN A 207 -16.29 23.37 -3.69
CA ASN A 207 -16.50 24.70 -3.11
C ASN A 207 -15.77 25.81 -3.87
N ASN A 208 -14.51 25.60 -4.22
CA ASN A 208 -13.68 26.63 -4.85
C ASN A 208 -13.77 26.59 -6.36
N GLN A 209 -13.73 25.39 -6.96
CA GLN A 209 -13.90 25.22 -8.40
C GLN A 209 -15.38 25.13 -8.85
N LYS A 210 -16.35 25.21 -7.94
CA LYS A 210 -17.80 25.19 -8.21
C LYS A 210 -18.25 23.93 -8.97
N GLY A 211 -17.69 22.79 -8.63
CA GLY A 211 -17.98 21.51 -9.26
C GLY A 211 -17.38 21.36 -10.67
N LYS A 212 -16.47 22.24 -11.06
CA LYS A 212 -15.75 22.19 -12.33
C LYS A 212 -14.40 21.57 -12.11
N PHE A 213 -14.05 20.55 -12.88
CA PHE A 213 -12.80 19.82 -12.73
C PHE A 213 -12.13 19.67 -14.09
N ASN A 214 -10.89 20.09 -14.22
CA ASN A 214 -10.12 19.91 -15.45
C ASN A 214 -9.78 18.42 -15.63
N THR A 215 -9.74 17.98 -16.87
CA THR A 215 -9.25 16.64 -17.20
C THR A 215 -7.73 16.60 -17.07
N GLU A 216 -7.16 15.41 -16.97
CA GLU A 216 -5.71 15.20 -16.94
C GLU A 216 -5.00 15.85 -18.14
N SER A 217 -5.59 15.82 -19.33
CA SER A 217 -5.01 16.49 -20.53
C SER A 217 -5.10 18.02 -20.48
N GLN A 218 -6.08 18.59 -19.78
CA GLN A 218 -6.23 20.04 -19.63
C GLN A 218 -5.30 20.63 -18.57
N TYR A 219 -4.98 19.83 -17.54
CA TYR A 219 -4.11 20.20 -16.45
C TYR A 219 -3.21 18.99 -16.08
N PRO A 220 -2.17 18.73 -16.90
CA PRO A 220 -1.36 17.52 -16.77
C PRO A 220 -0.59 17.45 -15.46
N TYR A 221 -0.34 16.24 -14.98
CA TYR A 221 0.47 16.00 -13.79
C TYR A 221 1.96 16.31 -14.07
N THR A 222 2.49 17.33 -13.38
CA THR A 222 3.87 17.82 -13.55
C THR A 222 4.71 17.69 -12.28
N SER A 223 4.10 17.35 -11.15
CA SER A 223 4.78 17.28 -9.85
C SER A 223 5.58 15.98 -9.64
N GLY A 224 5.63 15.08 -10.63
CA GLY A 224 6.34 13.80 -10.53
C GLY A 224 7.82 13.90 -10.18
N GLY A 225 8.45 15.06 -10.38
CA GLY A 225 9.82 15.34 -9.93
C GLY A 225 9.98 15.59 -8.44
N GLY A 226 8.91 15.52 -7.65
CA GLY A 226 8.94 15.72 -6.20
C GLY A 226 8.71 17.18 -5.75
N THR A 227 8.35 18.07 -6.67
CA THR A 227 8.05 19.48 -6.36
C THR A 227 6.71 19.88 -6.97
N SER A 228 5.96 20.73 -6.27
CA SER A 228 4.77 21.39 -6.78
C SER A 228 4.88 22.89 -6.50
N THR A 229 4.32 23.71 -7.37
CA THR A 229 4.35 25.18 -7.20
C THR A 229 3.33 25.64 -6.18
N GLY A 230 2.26 24.88 -5.94
CA GLY A 230 1.09 25.28 -5.15
C GLY A 230 0.37 26.47 -5.77
N GLN A 231 0.57 26.75 -7.07
CA GLN A 231 -0.12 27.80 -7.81
C GLN A 231 -1.26 27.19 -8.60
N CYS A 232 -2.47 27.48 -8.17
CA CYS A 232 -3.67 27.04 -8.85
C CYS A 232 -3.82 27.72 -10.22
N ASN A 233 -3.78 26.94 -11.29
CA ASN A 233 -3.98 27.39 -12.66
C ASN A 233 -5.21 26.71 -13.30
N ALA A 234 -6.23 26.37 -12.51
CA ALA A 234 -7.46 25.79 -12.97
C ALA A 234 -8.11 26.62 -14.08
N LYS A 235 -8.70 25.94 -15.08
CA LYS A 235 -9.34 26.57 -16.25
C LYS A 235 -10.85 26.30 -16.26
N PRO A 236 -11.64 26.97 -15.41
CA PRO A 236 -13.07 26.65 -15.22
C PRO A 236 -13.91 26.78 -16.51
N ALA A 237 -13.47 27.62 -17.46
CA ALA A 237 -14.20 27.82 -18.72
C ALA A 237 -14.21 26.57 -19.63
N THR A 238 -13.19 25.72 -19.55
CA THR A 238 -13.05 24.51 -20.37
C THR A 238 -13.19 23.23 -19.55
N ALA A 239 -13.23 23.32 -18.24
CA ALA A 239 -13.35 22.20 -17.32
C ALA A 239 -14.69 21.46 -17.48
N VAL A 240 -14.70 20.21 -17.07
CA VAL A 240 -15.91 19.39 -17.00
C VAL A 240 -16.77 19.86 -15.81
N THR A 241 -18.07 20.05 -16.03
CA THR A 241 -19.03 20.20 -14.92
C THR A 241 -19.35 18.80 -14.41
N THR A 242 -18.83 18.44 -13.24
CA THR A 242 -18.87 17.05 -12.76
C THR A 242 -20.22 16.67 -12.15
N GLY A 243 -20.93 17.62 -11.56
CA GLY A 243 -22.12 17.36 -10.74
C GLY A 243 -21.78 16.78 -9.36
N ILE A 244 -20.49 16.74 -8.98
CA ILE A 244 -20.07 16.35 -7.62
C ILE A 244 -20.50 17.45 -6.65
N THR A 245 -21.19 17.04 -5.58
CA THR A 245 -21.80 17.95 -4.59
C THR A 245 -21.10 17.91 -3.22
N GLY A 246 -20.23 16.92 -2.99
CA GLY A 246 -19.52 16.74 -1.73
C GLY A 246 -18.94 15.36 -1.59
N TYR A 247 -18.75 14.94 -0.36
CA TYR A 247 -18.35 13.58 0.00
C TYR A 247 -19.17 13.06 1.16
N ALA A 248 -19.26 11.75 1.30
CA ALA A 248 -19.77 11.10 2.49
C ALA A 248 -18.68 10.25 3.14
N ASN A 249 -18.75 10.14 4.48
CA ASN A 249 -17.89 9.26 5.24
C ASN A 249 -18.48 7.86 5.31
N VAL A 250 -17.64 6.83 5.25
CA VAL A 250 -18.03 5.49 5.71
C VAL A 250 -17.81 5.43 7.23
N THR A 251 -18.63 4.67 7.94
CA THR A 251 -18.51 4.52 9.39
C THR A 251 -17.11 4.04 9.76
N HIS A 252 -16.45 4.79 10.63
CA HIS A 252 -15.08 4.53 11.07
C HIS A 252 -14.93 3.14 11.67
N GLY A 253 -13.95 2.36 11.18
CA GLY A 253 -13.61 1.03 11.66
C GLY A 253 -14.60 -0.07 11.26
N ASP A 254 -15.66 0.25 10.50
CA ASP A 254 -16.68 -0.70 10.08
C ASP A 254 -16.41 -1.25 8.67
N GLU A 255 -15.73 -2.39 8.60
CA GLU A 255 -15.44 -3.06 7.33
C GLU A 255 -16.71 -3.58 6.62
N LYS A 256 -17.82 -3.81 7.34
CA LYS A 256 -19.09 -4.22 6.70
C LYS A 256 -19.74 -3.04 6.00
N ALA A 257 -19.79 -1.87 6.66
CA ALA A 257 -20.24 -0.64 6.05
C ALA A 257 -19.35 -0.27 4.85
N LEU A 258 -18.03 -0.48 4.96
CA LEU A 258 -17.08 -0.25 3.87
C LEU A 258 -17.33 -1.19 2.68
N LYS A 259 -17.62 -2.47 2.93
CA LYS A 259 -17.96 -3.44 1.87
C LYS A 259 -19.22 -2.99 1.12
N GLN A 260 -20.26 -2.61 1.85
CA GLN A 260 -21.51 -2.14 1.27
C GLN A 260 -21.30 -0.84 0.47
N ALA A 261 -20.57 0.12 1.02
CA ALA A 261 -20.22 1.36 0.32
C ALA A 261 -19.43 1.09 -0.96
N ALA A 262 -18.44 0.17 -0.93
CA ALA A 262 -17.66 -0.20 -2.09
C ALA A 262 -18.46 -0.94 -3.19
N TYR A 263 -19.59 -1.52 -2.83
CA TYR A 263 -20.53 -2.10 -3.79
C TYR A 263 -21.44 -1.04 -4.42
N GLU A 264 -21.94 -0.11 -3.64
CA GLU A 264 -22.90 0.92 -4.10
C GLU A 264 -22.22 2.08 -4.82
N HIS A 265 -21.02 2.45 -4.38
CA HIS A 265 -20.24 3.59 -4.86
C HIS A 265 -18.92 3.09 -5.47
N ALA A 266 -18.69 3.38 -6.72
CA ALA A 266 -17.66 2.74 -7.55
C ALA A 266 -16.25 2.75 -6.95
N ILE A 267 -15.82 3.83 -6.34
CA ILE A 267 -14.46 3.94 -5.79
C ILE A 267 -14.51 4.63 -4.43
N ILE A 268 -13.94 3.96 -3.44
CA ILE A 268 -13.81 4.52 -2.09
C ILE A 268 -12.38 4.98 -1.89
N SER A 269 -12.19 6.27 -1.65
CA SER A 269 -10.91 6.85 -1.23
C SER A 269 -10.66 6.49 0.24
N ILE A 270 -9.50 5.90 0.53
CA ILE A 270 -9.15 5.44 1.89
C ILE A 270 -7.74 5.88 2.29
N GLY A 271 -7.56 6.09 3.59
CA GLY A 271 -6.25 6.20 4.22
C GLY A 271 -5.80 4.85 4.77
N ILE A 272 -4.51 4.54 4.65
CA ILE A 272 -3.90 3.33 5.20
C ILE A 272 -2.54 3.62 5.84
N ASP A 273 -2.07 2.72 6.71
CA ASP A 273 -0.66 2.64 7.10
C ASP A 273 0.09 1.81 6.04
N ALA A 274 0.94 2.46 5.28
CA ALA A 274 1.78 1.87 4.24
C ALA A 274 3.28 1.94 4.60
N SER A 275 3.62 2.21 5.85
CA SER A 275 4.99 2.48 6.29
C SER A 275 5.94 1.27 6.23
N GLN A 276 5.42 0.05 6.08
CA GLN A 276 6.17 -1.20 6.18
C GLN A 276 7.03 -1.50 4.93
N ASN A 277 8.20 -2.11 5.12
CA ASN A 277 9.03 -2.62 4.02
C ASN A 277 8.25 -3.62 3.14
N SER A 278 7.38 -4.42 3.74
CA SER A 278 6.53 -5.37 3.04
C SER A 278 5.57 -4.68 2.06
N PHE A 279 5.03 -3.50 2.41
CA PHE A 279 4.22 -2.71 1.49
C PHE A 279 5.06 -2.08 0.38
N GLN A 280 6.24 -1.52 0.73
CA GLN A 280 7.18 -0.95 -0.25
C GLN A 280 7.47 -1.93 -1.39
N PHE A 281 7.67 -3.22 -1.07
CA PHE A 281 8.05 -4.27 -2.02
C PHE A 281 6.92 -5.24 -2.37
N TYR A 282 5.68 -4.98 -1.97
CA TYR A 282 4.56 -5.88 -2.28
C TYR A 282 4.53 -6.27 -3.76
N SER A 283 4.27 -7.56 -4.02
CA SER A 283 4.21 -8.12 -5.37
C SER A 283 2.89 -8.84 -5.65
N SER A 284 2.49 -9.81 -4.81
CA SER A 284 1.25 -10.57 -5.04
C SER A 284 0.75 -11.27 -3.79
N GLY A 285 -0.48 -11.77 -3.83
CA GLY A 285 -1.16 -12.45 -2.72
C GLY A 285 -1.93 -11.50 -1.82
N VAL A 286 -2.58 -12.02 -0.78
CA VAL A 286 -3.33 -11.19 0.17
C VAL A 286 -2.38 -10.62 1.22
N TYR A 287 -2.18 -9.30 1.18
CA TYR A 287 -1.34 -8.57 2.11
C TYR A 287 -1.93 -8.62 3.51
N ASP A 288 -1.29 -9.37 4.38
CA ASP A 288 -1.63 -9.55 5.80
C ASP A 288 -0.39 -9.23 6.64
N GLU A 289 -0.28 -7.97 7.11
CA GLU A 289 0.89 -7.44 7.80
C GLU A 289 0.53 -7.07 9.24
N PRO A 290 0.87 -7.93 10.22
CA PRO A 290 0.53 -7.68 11.62
C PRO A 290 1.17 -6.43 12.22
N ALA A 291 2.26 -5.92 11.63
CA ALA A 291 2.93 -4.70 12.09
C ALA A 291 2.23 -3.41 11.65
N CYS A 292 1.22 -3.49 10.76
CA CYS A 292 0.44 -2.33 10.37
C CYS A 292 -0.35 -1.74 11.55
N HIS A 293 -0.34 -0.42 11.61
CA HIS A 293 -1.20 0.33 12.53
C HIS A 293 -2.62 0.48 11.95
N ASN A 294 -3.60 0.63 12.83
CA ASN A 294 -5.01 0.77 12.45
C ASN A 294 -5.71 1.95 13.15
N THR A 295 -4.96 2.96 13.55
CA THR A 295 -5.51 4.19 14.12
C THR A 295 -5.33 5.36 13.15
N ILE A 296 -6.27 6.28 13.12
CA ILE A 296 -6.35 7.35 12.12
C ILE A 296 -5.10 8.25 12.09
N ASP A 297 -4.46 8.46 13.23
CA ASP A 297 -3.25 9.28 13.37
C ASP A 297 -1.97 8.62 12.81
N GLN A 298 -2.04 7.33 12.53
CA GLN A 298 -0.93 6.55 11.98
C GLN A 298 -1.08 6.24 10.49
N LEU A 299 -2.18 6.69 9.86
CA LEU A 299 -2.37 6.51 8.43
C LEU A 299 -1.54 7.54 7.67
N ASP A 300 -0.71 7.08 6.76
CA ASP A 300 0.26 7.90 6.04
C ASP A 300 0.10 7.90 4.51
N HIS A 301 -0.78 7.04 3.97
CA HIS A 301 -0.95 6.87 2.53
C HIS A 301 -2.41 6.88 2.10
N GLY A 302 -2.71 7.61 1.04
CA GLY A 302 -4.04 7.65 0.41
C GLY A 302 -4.10 6.72 -0.80
N VAL A 303 -5.06 5.78 -0.81
CA VAL A 303 -5.29 4.80 -1.89
C VAL A 303 -6.78 4.65 -2.16
N ALA A 304 -7.18 3.77 -3.09
CA ALA A 304 -8.58 3.66 -3.51
C ALA A 304 -9.05 2.21 -3.59
N ILE A 305 -10.11 1.84 -2.84
CA ILE A 305 -10.79 0.55 -3.02
C ILE A 305 -11.60 0.61 -4.31
N VAL A 306 -11.42 -0.42 -5.15
CA VAL A 306 -12.15 -0.59 -6.42
C VAL A 306 -12.92 -1.91 -6.47
N GLY A 307 -12.89 -2.68 -5.38
CA GLY A 307 -13.59 -3.95 -5.27
C GLY A 307 -13.12 -4.74 -4.06
N TYR A 308 -13.60 -5.96 -3.97
CA TYR A 308 -13.25 -6.91 -2.91
C TYR A 308 -13.57 -8.33 -3.36
N GLY A 309 -12.99 -9.33 -2.67
CA GLY A 309 -13.24 -10.71 -2.99
C GLY A 309 -12.84 -11.66 -1.88
N ILE A 310 -12.89 -12.96 -2.22
CA ILE A 310 -12.43 -14.07 -1.40
C ILE A 310 -11.39 -14.82 -2.22
N ASP A 311 -10.17 -14.89 -1.75
CA ASP A 311 -9.12 -15.72 -2.34
C ASP A 311 -9.31 -17.16 -1.87
N THR A 312 -9.73 -18.02 -2.78
CA THR A 312 -9.89 -19.47 -2.56
C THR A 312 -8.69 -20.28 -3.04
N SER A 313 -7.62 -19.62 -3.46
CA SER A 313 -6.38 -20.30 -3.84
C SER A 313 -5.89 -21.13 -2.65
N PRO A 314 -5.45 -22.39 -2.88
CA PRO A 314 -4.87 -23.15 -1.81
C PRO A 314 -3.65 -22.38 -1.28
N SER A 315 -3.67 -22.05 0.01
CA SER A 315 -2.45 -21.58 0.69
C SER A 315 -1.32 -22.55 0.35
N PRO A 316 -0.08 -22.06 0.10
CA PRO A 316 1.04 -22.95 -0.09
C PRO A 316 1.02 -23.98 1.04
N SER A 317 0.79 -25.26 0.69
CA SER A 317 0.84 -26.33 1.69
C SER A 317 2.20 -26.24 2.36
N PRO A 318 2.28 -26.24 3.70
CA PRO A 318 3.58 -26.40 4.33
C PRO A 318 4.18 -27.66 3.70
N GLY A 319 5.25 -27.50 2.95
CA GLY A 319 6.05 -28.63 2.47
C GLY A 319 6.36 -29.54 3.65
N PRO A 320 6.66 -30.84 3.45
CA PRO A 320 7.03 -31.73 4.53
C PRO A 320 8.08 -31.02 5.37
N GLY A 321 7.73 -30.75 6.64
CA GLY A 321 8.40 -29.80 7.51
C GLY A 321 9.92 -29.92 7.42
N PRO A 322 10.63 -28.80 7.24
CA PRO A 322 12.05 -28.80 7.53
C PRO A 322 12.23 -29.27 8.97
N GLY A 323 13.27 -30.04 9.21
CA GLY A 323 13.69 -30.37 10.56
C GLY A 323 13.71 -29.13 11.46
N PRO A 324 13.81 -29.29 12.78
CA PRO A 324 13.43 -28.29 13.77
C PRO A 324 13.85 -26.88 13.39
N SER A 325 12.84 -26.03 13.30
CA SER A 325 12.91 -24.62 12.90
C SER A 325 14.05 -23.89 13.58
N PRO A 326 14.79 -23.03 12.88
CA PRO A 326 15.49 -21.93 13.53
C PRO A 326 14.45 -21.14 14.33
N GLY A 327 14.81 -20.73 15.54
CA GLY A 327 13.97 -19.94 16.43
C GLY A 327 13.39 -18.68 15.76
N PRO A 328 12.48 -17.95 16.43
CA PRO A 328 11.83 -16.79 15.87
C PRO A 328 12.84 -15.87 15.21
N GLY A 329 12.60 -15.58 13.92
CA GLY A 329 13.43 -14.65 13.17
C GLY A 329 13.51 -13.32 13.91
N PRO A 330 14.54 -12.52 13.67
CA PRO A 330 14.76 -11.28 14.38
C PRO A 330 13.53 -10.41 14.31
N ALA A 331 13.10 -9.90 15.47
CA ALA A 331 12.03 -8.91 15.54
C ALA A 331 12.38 -7.75 14.59
N ASP A 332 11.41 -7.32 13.78
CA ASP A 332 11.57 -6.12 12.95
C ASP A 332 11.90 -4.96 13.88
N CYS A 333 13.17 -4.54 13.90
CA CYS A 333 13.55 -3.38 14.67
C CYS A 333 12.98 -2.14 13.99
N PRO A 334 12.10 -1.38 14.66
CA PRO A 334 11.55 -0.16 14.06
C PRO A 334 12.70 0.80 13.76
N ASP A 335 12.54 1.60 12.70
CA ASP A 335 13.49 2.61 12.25
C ASP A 335 13.67 3.68 13.35
N GLN A 336 14.50 3.38 14.32
CA GLN A 336 14.77 4.27 15.45
C GLN A 336 15.86 5.25 15.05
N ASN A 337 15.50 6.52 14.97
CA ASN A 337 16.42 7.60 14.56
C ASN A 337 17.46 7.97 15.61
N THR A 338 17.49 7.31 16.74
CA THR A 338 18.46 7.57 17.81
C THR A 338 18.91 6.29 18.47
N GLU A 339 20.18 6.26 18.89
CA GLU A 339 20.76 5.16 19.66
C GLU A 339 19.94 4.82 20.92
N LYS A 340 19.39 5.84 21.59
CA LYS A 340 18.58 5.66 22.82
C LYS A 340 17.26 4.95 22.53
N ALA A 341 16.61 5.28 21.42
CA ALA A 341 15.35 4.65 21.03
C ALA A 341 15.58 3.20 20.56
N CYS A 342 16.61 2.96 19.76
CA CYS A 342 16.99 1.61 19.33
C CYS A 342 17.32 0.67 20.51
N LYS A 343 18.06 1.14 21.49
CA LYS A 343 18.42 0.35 22.69
C LYS A 343 17.27 0.17 23.69
N ALA A 344 16.15 0.88 23.50
CA ALA A 344 14.95 0.69 24.32
C ALA A 344 14.14 -0.55 23.90
N ASP A 345 14.28 -1.01 22.65
CA ASP A 345 13.63 -2.21 22.15
C ASP A 345 14.48 -3.45 22.43
N THR A 346 13.91 -4.40 23.15
CA THR A 346 14.57 -5.67 23.49
C THR A 346 14.83 -6.50 22.23
N GLY A 347 16.09 -6.64 21.86
CA GLY A 347 16.51 -7.39 20.67
C GLY A 347 17.02 -6.52 19.52
N CYS A 348 17.03 -5.19 19.68
CA CYS A 348 17.58 -4.27 18.69
C CYS A 348 18.98 -3.77 19.09
N PHE A 349 19.83 -3.57 18.09
CA PHE A 349 21.24 -3.17 18.27
C PHE A 349 21.52 -1.92 17.42
N TRP A 350 22.13 -0.92 18.07
CA TRP A 350 22.57 0.29 17.39
C TRP A 350 23.99 0.14 16.88
N CYS A 351 24.17 0.18 15.56
CA CYS A 351 25.48 0.09 14.92
C CYS A 351 25.87 1.46 14.33
N ASN A 352 27.04 1.96 14.71
CA ASN A 352 27.59 3.20 14.17
C ASN A 352 28.51 2.90 12.99
N ASP A 353 28.21 3.50 11.84
CA ASP A 353 29.10 3.52 10.68
C ASP A 353 29.79 4.90 10.59
N PRO A 354 31.12 4.95 10.47
CA PRO A 354 31.87 6.21 10.45
C PRO A 354 31.56 7.14 9.26
N GLY A 355 30.94 6.61 8.19
CA GLY A 355 30.64 7.36 6.96
C GLY A 355 29.20 7.83 6.81
N ILE A 356 28.24 7.14 7.46
CA ILE A 356 26.80 7.36 7.24
C ILE A 356 25.98 7.51 8.53
N GLY A 357 26.60 7.38 9.71
CA GLY A 357 25.92 7.50 11.01
C GLY A 357 25.47 6.16 11.58
N GLY A 358 24.68 6.21 12.65
CA GLY A 358 24.21 5.01 13.35
C GLY A 358 22.84 4.53 12.87
N PHE A 359 22.68 3.21 12.88
CA PHE A 359 21.43 2.54 12.46
C PHE A 359 21.02 1.48 13.46
N CYS A 360 19.70 1.19 13.51
CA CYS A 360 19.14 0.18 14.39
C CYS A 360 18.95 -1.15 13.63
N PHE A 361 19.45 -2.25 14.19
CA PHE A 361 19.35 -3.59 13.58
C PHE A 361 18.82 -4.61 14.59
N SER A 362 18.21 -5.66 14.09
CA SER A 362 17.73 -6.80 14.88
C SER A 362 18.82 -7.81 15.25
N PHE A 363 20.07 -7.55 14.88
CA PHE A 363 21.24 -8.39 15.21
C PHE A 363 22.44 -7.55 15.63
N PRO A 364 23.38 -8.09 16.47
CA PRO A 364 24.54 -7.36 16.95
C PRO A 364 25.50 -6.97 15.84
N CYS A 365 26.07 -5.77 15.95
CA CYS A 365 27.07 -5.27 15.01
C CYS A 365 28.30 -6.20 14.98
N GLY A 366 28.55 -6.86 13.84
CA GLY A 366 29.76 -7.66 13.59
C GLY A 366 29.80 -9.04 14.24
N GLN A 367 28.66 -9.64 14.59
CA GLN A 367 28.62 -11.04 15.05
C GLN A 367 27.71 -11.90 14.19
N GLU A 368 28.24 -13.02 13.70
CA GLU A 368 27.50 -14.17 13.19
C GLU A 368 26.88 -14.95 14.35
N GLU A 369 25.64 -15.45 14.16
CA GLU A 369 24.88 -16.17 15.19
C GLU A 369 25.55 -17.48 15.61
N ASN A 370 25.57 -17.74 16.94
CA ASN A 370 25.72 -19.07 17.51
C ASN A 370 24.47 -19.48 18.29
N ASN A 371 23.90 -20.56 17.81
CA ASN A 371 22.68 -21.22 18.32
C ASN A 371 22.89 -21.88 19.69
N HIS A 372 21.94 -21.68 20.62
CA HIS A 372 21.52 -22.75 21.54
C HIS A 372 20.15 -22.47 22.17
N GLY A 373 19.21 -23.39 21.95
CA GLY A 373 17.82 -23.34 22.45
C GLY A 373 17.61 -24.10 23.74
N THR A 374 16.53 -23.76 24.44
CA THR A 374 15.86 -24.63 25.44
C THR A 374 14.33 -24.52 25.33
N PRO A 375 13.57 -25.59 25.69
CA PRO A 375 12.19 -25.78 25.20
C PRO A 375 11.11 -25.28 26.16
N PHE A 376 9.98 -24.79 25.59
CA PHE A 376 8.76 -24.49 26.34
C PHE A 376 7.73 -25.63 26.22
N LYS A 377 7.09 -25.93 27.36
CA LYS A 377 6.11 -27.03 27.55
C LYS A 377 4.73 -26.67 27.01
N ARG A 378 4.13 -27.64 26.39
CA ARG A 378 2.75 -27.65 25.88
C ARG A 378 1.76 -27.97 27.00
N ASN A 379 0.67 -27.19 27.15
CA ASN A 379 -0.49 -27.57 27.95
C ASN A 379 -1.65 -27.95 27.04
N LEU A 380 -2.10 -29.20 27.18
CA LEU A 380 -3.34 -29.72 26.62
C LEU A 380 -4.54 -29.23 27.44
N LEU A 381 -5.59 -28.78 26.78
CA LEU A 381 -6.93 -28.72 27.37
C LEU A 381 -7.95 -29.51 26.54
N THR A 382 -8.74 -30.22 27.27
CA THR A 382 -9.65 -31.28 26.93
C THR A 382 -10.97 -30.81 26.28
N ALA A 383 -11.55 -31.69 25.49
CA ALA A 383 -12.84 -31.59 24.78
C ALA A 383 -14.06 -31.51 25.71
N GLY A 384 -15.08 -30.75 25.32
CA GLY A 384 -16.39 -30.70 25.94
C GLY A 384 -17.50 -30.27 24.98
N SER A 385 -18.39 -31.25 24.70
CA SER A 385 -19.80 -31.19 24.34
C SER A 385 -20.33 -30.38 23.14
N ALA A 386 -21.07 -31.12 22.31
CA ALA A 386 -21.79 -30.68 21.11
C ALA A 386 -22.97 -29.73 21.41
N GLY A 387 -23.11 -28.72 20.57
CA GLY A 387 -24.23 -27.79 20.43
C GLY A 387 -24.76 -27.78 18.98
N PRO A 388 -25.85 -27.10 18.65
CA PRO A 388 -26.75 -27.38 17.55
C PRO A 388 -26.19 -27.14 16.16
N ALA A 389 -26.86 -27.72 15.15
CA ALA A 389 -26.48 -27.89 13.76
C ALA A 389 -25.86 -26.67 13.07
N PRO A 390 -24.86 -26.87 12.17
CA PRO A 390 -24.08 -25.82 11.59
C PRO A 390 -24.86 -24.99 10.58
N SER A 391 -24.74 -23.66 10.72
CA SER A 391 -24.87 -22.73 9.62
C SER A 391 -23.98 -23.15 8.44
N PRO A 392 -24.32 -22.81 7.18
CA PRO A 392 -23.48 -23.18 6.03
C PRO A 392 -22.02 -22.84 6.32
N ALA A 393 -21.14 -23.80 6.01
CA ALA A 393 -19.72 -23.68 6.27
C ALA A 393 -19.19 -22.37 5.70
N PRO A 394 -18.40 -21.57 6.46
CA PRO A 394 -17.76 -20.39 5.91
C PRO A 394 -16.88 -20.81 4.73
N SER A 395 -16.91 -20.02 3.66
CA SER A 395 -16.00 -20.16 2.53
C SER A 395 -14.58 -20.32 3.05
N THR A 396 -13.86 -21.36 2.65
CA THR A 396 -12.49 -21.66 3.12
C THR A 396 -11.44 -20.73 2.52
N GLY A 397 -11.81 -19.52 2.11
CA GLY A 397 -10.95 -18.53 1.47
C GLY A 397 -10.56 -17.36 2.39
N THR A 398 -9.59 -16.57 1.96
CA THR A 398 -9.15 -15.34 2.62
C THR A 398 -9.84 -14.12 2.00
N ASP A 399 -10.58 -13.39 2.82
CA ASP A 399 -11.24 -12.15 2.41
C ASP A 399 -10.21 -11.05 2.11
N TYR A 400 -10.42 -10.30 1.01
CA TYR A 400 -9.53 -9.20 0.65
C TYR A 400 -10.26 -8.00 0.02
N TRP A 401 -9.61 -6.84 0.11
CA TRP A 401 -9.92 -5.63 -0.64
C TRP A 401 -9.08 -5.55 -1.90
N ILE A 402 -9.65 -5.13 -3.02
CA ILE A 402 -8.91 -4.74 -4.24
C ILE A 402 -8.62 -3.25 -4.14
N VAL A 403 -7.36 -2.91 -3.89
CA VAL A 403 -6.94 -1.53 -3.68
C VAL A 403 -6.06 -1.06 -4.82
N ARG A 404 -6.45 0.05 -5.48
CA ARG A 404 -5.66 0.73 -6.51
C ARG A 404 -4.69 1.68 -5.84
N ASN A 405 -3.40 1.52 -6.13
CA ASN A 405 -2.34 2.42 -5.70
C ASN A 405 -2.03 3.47 -6.79
N SER A 406 -1.17 4.42 -6.49
CA SER A 406 -0.76 5.53 -7.36
C SER A 406 0.74 5.49 -7.70
N TRP A 407 1.30 4.29 -7.94
CA TRP A 407 2.73 4.09 -8.23
C TRP A 407 2.99 3.43 -9.58
N GLY A 408 2.04 3.55 -10.52
CA GLY A 408 2.10 2.94 -11.83
C GLY A 408 1.90 1.43 -11.79
N GLU A 409 1.81 0.81 -12.98
CA GLU A 409 1.51 -0.62 -13.14
C GLU A 409 2.69 -1.53 -12.79
N SER A 410 3.91 -0.99 -12.66
CA SER A 410 5.11 -1.76 -12.31
C SER A 410 5.21 -2.13 -10.82
N TRP A 411 4.33 -1.60 -9.96
CA TRP A 411 4.24 -1.94 -8.55
C TRP A 411 3.10 -2.91 -8.31
N GLY A 412 3.31 -3.87 -7.41
CA GLY A 412 2.29 -4.82 -7.00
C GLY A 412 1.71 -5.63 -8.17
N MET A 413 0.43 -5.94 -8.10
CA MET A 413 -0.32 -6.63 -9.16
C MET A 413 -0.86 -5.63 -10.18
N ASN A 414 -0.01 -5.18 -11.13
CA ASN A 414 -0.35 -4.16 -12.13
C ASN A 414 -0.88 -2.87 -11.49
N GLY A 415 -0.23 -2.39 -10.43
CA GLY A 415 -0.59 -1.19 -9.69
C GLY A 415 -1.66 -1.38 -8.61
N TYR A 416 -2.08 -2.61 -8.35
CA TYR A 416 -3.04 -2.98 -7.32
C TYR A 416 -2.39 -3.79 -6.21
N ILE A 417 -3.03 -3.77 -5.04
CA ILE A 417 -2.74 -4.64 -3.90
C ILE A 417 -4.03 -5.28 -3.40
N TRP A 418 -3.96 -6.54 -3.01
CA TRP A 418 -5.01 -7.21 -2.25
C TRP A 418 -4.70 -7.07 -0.77
N MET A 419 -5.49 -6.29 -0.04
CA MET A 419 -5.32 -6.11 1.40
C MET A 419 -6.32 -6.98 2.16
N SER A 420 -5.88 -7.61 3.25
CA SER A 420 -6.77 -8.47 4.04
C SER A 420 -8.01 -7.70 4.53
N ARG A 421 -9.16 -8.37 4.50
CA ARG A 421 -10.47 -7.87 4.92
C ARG A 421 -11.02 -8.72 6.06
N ASN A 422 -11.83 -8.12 6.92
CA ASN A 422 -12.37 -8.78 8.13
C ASN A 422 -11.28 -9.26 9.10
N LYS A 423 -10.19 -8.50 9.20
CA LYS A 423 -9.01 -8.75 10.00
C LYS A 423 -8.72 -7.57 10.94
N ASP A 424 -9.68 -7.25 11.81
CA ASP A 424 -9.58 -6.17 12.80
C ASP A 424 -9.16 -4.82 12.20
N ASN A 425 -9.67 -4.52 10.99
CA ASN A 425 -9.34 -3.30 10.26
C ASN A 425 -7.83 -3.12 10.05
N GLN A 426 -7.16 -4.18 9.61
CA GLN A 426 -5.72 -4.19 9.42
C GLN A 426 -5.26 -3.05 8.49
N CYS A 427 -4.12 -2.44 8.80
CA CYS A 427 -3.58 -1.24 8.14
C CYS A 427 -4.56 -0.06 8.09
N GLY A 428 -5.65 -0.08 8.87
CA GLY A 428 -6.59 1.03 8.99
C GLY A 428 -7.51 1.26 7.79
N VAL A 429 -7.72 0.27 6.92
CA VAL A 429 -8.48 0.43 5.65
C VAL A 429 -9.87 1.03 5.82
N ALA A 430 -10.53 0.83 6.97
CA ALA A 430 -11.84 1.40 7.28
C ALA A 430 -11.78 2.62 8.24
N CYS A 431 -10.57 3.12 8.59
CA CYS A 431 -10.46 4.24 9.53
C CYS A 431 -10.78 5.59 8.91
N ASP A 432 -10.35 5.81 7.67
CA ASP A 432 -10.50 7.08 6.96
C ASP A 432 -10.96 6.81 5.53
N SER A 433 -12.27 6.60 5.38
CA SER A 433 -12.88 6.17 4.11
C SER A 433 -13.97 7.16 3.70
N ILE A 434 -13.87 7.64 2.46
CA ILE A 434 -14.84 8.56 1.86
C ILE A 434 -15.19 8.15 0.42
N TYR A 435 -16.36 8.55 -0.03
CA TYR A 435 -16.76 8.51 -1.45
C TYR A 435 -17.36 9.85 -1.88
N ALA A 436 -17.25 10.16 -3.17
CA ALA A 436 -17.79 11.39 -3.73
C ALA A 436 -19.31 11.28 -3.92
N LEU A 437 -20.04 12.36 -3.62
CA LEU A 437 -21.49 12.50 -3.83
C LEU A 437 -21.75 13.18 -5.17
N MET A 438 -22.77 12.68 -5.88
CA MET A 438 -23.21 13.19 -7.19
C MET A 438 -24.63 13.77 -7.13
#